data_388aa572890b06ba9478ae1bf452224f
#
_entry.id   388aa572890b06ba9478ae1bf452224f
#
_cell.length_a   1.000
_cell.length_b   1.000
_cell.length_c   1.000
_cell.angle_alpha   90.00
_cell.angle_beta   90.00
_cell.angle_gamma   90.00
#
_symmetry.space_group_name_H-M   'P 1'
#
loop_
_entity.id
_entity.type
_entity.pdbx_description
1 polymer ?
#
loop_
_entity_poly.entity_id
_entity_poly.type
_entity_poly.pdbx_seq_one_letter_code
_entity_poly.pdbx_strand_id
1 'polypeptide(L)'
;STVCPRHLIHVDPADIRHLPEVDYFAEKGCIACGRCVAVCPGLAVTLVDYRKNNQNPLVTLPFEQDPLSIAVGDEIELTSTEGMSLGKATIKTIKKIKGYANGTSLLTVEVPREIAKLVSGLRLIETTEPTPFEYETEHPENLADEAYICRCERVTAGEIRALIRSGVRDINQIKAV
;
A
#
# COMPACT_ATOMS: atom_id res chain seq x y z
N SER A 1 4.79 -20.70 0.55
CA SER A 1 4.65 -19.61 -0.44
C SER A 1 5.84 -19.60 -1.38
N THR A 2 5.60 -19.55 -2.69
CA THR A 2 6.66 -19.47 -3.72
C THR A 2 7.33 -18.11 -3.80
N VAL A 3 6.77 -17.10 -3.12
CA VAL A 3 7.26 -15.72 -3.13
C VAL A 3 8.59 -15.56 -2.40
N CYS A 4 8.73 -16.21 -1.25
CA CYS A 4 9.96 -16.13 -0.47
C CYS A 4 11.03 -17.09 -1.01
N PRO A 5 12.20 -16.61 -1.50
CA PRO A 5 13.26 -17.46 -2.03
C PRO A 5 13.94 -18.32 -0.96
N ARG A 6 13.65 -18.06 0.31
CA ARG A 6 14.10 -18.84 1.47
C ARG A 6 13.01 -19.70 2.07
N HIS A 7 11.80 -19.68 1.49
CA HIS A 7 10.63 -20.44 1.96
C HIS A 7 10.25 -20.17 3.42
N LEU A 8 10.48 -18.95 3.91
CA LEU A 8 10.20 -18.56 5.30
C LEU A 8 8.73 -18.25 5.56
N ILE A 9 7.93 -18.02 4.50
CA ILE A 9 6.53 -17.62 4.63
C ILE A 9 5.65 -18.83 4.32
N HIS A 10 4.87 -19.23 5.30
CA HIS A 10 3.94 -20.36 5.22
C HIS A 10 2.51 -19.85 5.25
N VAL A 11 1.68 -20.39 4.40
CA VAL A 11 0.23 -20.18 4.38
C VAL A 11 -0.40 -21.55 4.47
N ASP A 12 -1.35 -21.74 5.37
CA ASP A 12 -2.07 -23.00 5.47
C ASP A 12 -2.87 -23.23 4.17
N PRO A 13 -2.56 -24.29 3.41
CA PRO A 13 -3.28 -24.57 2.16
C PRO A 13 -4.72 -25.04 2.39
N ALA A 14 -5.06 -25.48 3.61
CA ALA A 14 -6.39 -25.91 3.98
C ALA A 14 -7.30 -24.75 4.38
N ASP A 15 -6.73 -23.66 4.91
CA ASP A 15 -7.50 -22.47 5.29
C ASP A 15 -6.72 -21.18 4.98
N ILE A 16 -6.98 -20.60 3.82
CA ILE A 16 -6.35 -19.35 3.35
C ILE A 16 -6.73 -18.11 4.17
N ARG A 17 -7.69 -18.23 5.10
CA ARG A 17 -8.07 -17.13 6.00
C ARG A 17 -7.10 -16.97 7.17
N HIS A 18 -6.26 -17.96 7.42
CA HIS A 18 -5.20 -17.85 8.41
C HIS A 18 -4.14 -16.83 7.98
N LEU A 19 -3.63 -16.09 8.94
CA LEU A 19 -2.52 -15.18 8.70
C LEU A 19 -1.28 -15.98 8.29
N PRO A 20 -0.48 -15.48 7.32
CA PRO A 20 0.78 -16.11 6.98
C PRO A 20 1.71 -16.17 8.19
N GLU A 21 2.29 -17.34 8.42
CA GLU A 21 3.32 -17.54 9.44
C GLU A 21 4.71 -17.31 8.83
N VAL A 22 5.61 -16.72 9.61
CA VAL A 22 7.00 -16.48 9.21
C VAL A 22 7.95 -17.25 10.12
N ASP A 23 8.72 -18.16 9.56
CA ASP A 23 9.77 -18.85 10.29
C ASP A 23 11.00 -17.95 10.43
N TYR A 24 11.07 -17.26 11.57
CA TYR A 24 12.18 -16.36 11.89
C TYR A 24 13.46 -17.11 12.32
N PHE A 25 13.36 -18.37 12.70
CA PHE A 25 14.46 -19.19 13.26
C PHE A 25 15.07 -20.15 12.25
N ALA A 26 14.61 -20.14 11.00
CA ALA A 26 15.21 -20.98 9.96
C ALA A 26 16.70 -20.68 9.79
N GLU A 27 17.54 -21.71 9.67
CA GLU A 27 19.00 -21.61 9.49
C GLU A 27 19.41 -20.63 8.40
N LYS A 28 18.63 -20.57 7.31
CA LYS A 28 18.86 -19.69 6.17
C LYS A 28 18.01 -18.41 6.26
N GLY A 29 17.95 -17.73 7.37
CA GLY A 29 17.12 -16.59 7.67
C GLY A 29 16.82 -15.59 6.53
N CYS A 30 16.03 -14.61 6.80
CA CYS A 30 15.58 -13.62 5.82
C CYS A 30 16.76 -12.83 5.24
N ILE A 31 16.81 -12.72 3.90
CA ILE A 31 17.84 -11.95 3.16
C ILE A 31 17.40 -10.51 2.85
N ALA A 32 16.24 -10.09 3.35
CA ALA A 32 15.64 -8.76 3.12
C ALA A 32 15.51 -8.39 1.63
N CYS A 33 15.15 -9.35 0.77
CA CYS A 33 15.01 -9.11 -0.66
C CYS A 33 13.78 -8.25 -1.03
N GLY A 34 12.81 -8.10 -0.13
CA GLY A 34 11.60 -7.29 -0.31
C GLY A 34 10.52 -7.91 -1.22
N ARG A 35 10.68 -9.15 -1.73
CA ARG A 35 9.68 -9.76 -2.61
C ARG A 35 8.30 -9.90 -1.96
N CYS A 36 8.26 -10.26 -0.67
CA CYS A 36 7.01 -10.36 0.08
C CYS A 36 6.30 -9.01 0.20
N VAL A 37 7.05 -7.92 0.33
CA VAL A 37 6.51 -6.56 0.35
C VAL A 37 5.94 -6.18 -1.02
N ALA A 38 6.71 -6.43 -2.11
CA ALA A 38 6.33 -6.04 -3.46
C ALA A 38 5.12 -6.81 -4.02
N VAL A 39 4.86 -8.03 -3.54
CA VAL A 39 3.80 -8.90 -4.07
C VAL A 39 2.50 -8.82 -3.28
N CYS A 40 2.52 -8.17 -2.11
CA CYS A 40 1.34 -8.07 -1.27
C CYS A 40 0.29 -7.14 -1.90
N PRO A 41 -0.86 -7.64 -2.37
CA PRO A 41 -1.85 -6.81 -3.08
C PRO A 41 -2.53 -5.79 -2.15
N GLY A 42 -2.54 -6.07 -0.85
CA GLY A 42 -3.10 -5.15 0.16
C GLY A 42 -2.07 -4.16 0.72
N LEU A 43 -0.82 -4.14 0.21
CA LEU A 43 0.28 -3.30 0.71
C LEU A 43 0.52 -3.42 2.24
N ALA A 44 0.10 -4.55 2.81
CA ALA A 44 0.06 -4.75 4.26
C ALA A 44 1.38 -5.28 4.86
N VAL A 45 2.35 -5.64 4.00
CA VAL A 45 3.62 -6.22 4.44
C VAL A 45 4.70 -5.15 4.47
N THR A 46 5.27 -4.91 5.64
CA THR A 46 6.49 -4.13 5.84
C THR A 46 7.64 -5.05 6.23
N LEU A 47 8.88 -4.65 5.96
CA LEU A 47 10.05 -5.44 6.28
C LEU A 47 11.01 -4.60 7.12
N VAL A 48 11.32 -5.08 8.34
CA VAL A 48 12.26 -4.43 9.25
C VAL A 48 13.58 -5.20 9.26
N ASP A 49 14.67 -4.54 8.94
CA ASP A 49 16.02 -5.13 8.88
C ASP A 49 16.95 -4.55 9.95
N TYR A 50 17.20 -5.32 10.99
CA TYR A 50 18.07 -4.95 12.12
C TYR A 50 19.55 -5.28 11.91
N ARG A 51 19.93 -5.97 10.81
CA ARG A 51 21.27 -6.53 10.62
C ARG A 51 22.35 -5.47 10.48
N LYS A 52 22.04 -4.32 9.89
CA LYS A 52 23.03 -3.24 9.69
C LYS A 52 23.15 -2.32 10.90
N ASN A 53 22.02 -1.96 11.48
CA ASN A 53 21.96 -1.09 12.64
C ASN A 53 20.77 -1.52 13.52
N ASN A 54 21.07 -1.95 14.73
CA ASN A 54 20.05 -2.44 15.65
C ASN A 54 19.33 -1.31 16.37
N GLN A 55 19.94 -0.13 16.49
CA GLN A 55 19.31 1.04 17.11
C GLN A 55 18.45 1.81 16.10
N ASN A 56 18.91 1.87 14.85
CA ASN A 56 18.17 2.50 13.76
C ASN A 56 18.05 1.52 12.59
N PRO A 57 17.13 0.53 12.69
CA PRO A 57 16.91 -0.44 11.63
C PRO A 57 16.36 0.20 10.36
N LEU A 58 16.51 -0.52 9.26
CA LEU A 58 15.91 -0.16 7.99
C LEU A 58 14.50 -0.75 7.90
N VAL A 59 13.53 0.11 7.60
CA VAL A 59 12.15 -0.31 7.30
C VAL A 59 11.89 -0.14 5.80
N THR A 60 11.42 -1.21 5.16
CA THR A 60 11.03 -1.20 3.75
C THR A 60 9.51 -1.26 3.64
N LEU A 61 8.95 -0.29 2.93
CA LEU A 61 7.53 -0.06 2.72
C LEU A 61 7.17 -0.20 1.24
N PRO A 62 5.97 -0.73 0.91
CA PRO A 62 5.45 -0.69 -0.45
C PRO A 62 4.95 0.72 -0.82
N PHE A 63 5.08 1.08 -2.10
CA PHE A 63 4.63 2.36 -2.63
C PHE A 63 4.15 2.19 -4.08
N GLU A 64 2.92 2.60 -4.38
CA GLU A 64 2.28 2.41 -5.69
C GLU A 64 1.81 3.70 -6.35
N GLN A 65 2.01 4.85 -5.72
CA GLN A 65 1.74 6.14 -6.37
C GLN A 65 2.80 6.44 -7.44
N ASP A 66 2.60 7.52 -8.19
CA ASP A 66 3.52 7.93 -9.24
C ASP A 66 4.95 8.05 -8.68
N PRO A 67 5.89 7.24 -9.20
CA PRO A 67 7.28 7.29 -8.75
C PRO A 67 7.98 8.61 -9.08
N LEU A 68 7.41 9.47 -9.92
CA LEU A 68 7.92 10.81 -10.17
C LEU A 68 7.61 11.80 -9.04
N SER A 69 6.70 11.43 -8.14
CA SER A 69 6.33 12.27 -6.99
C SER A 69 7.30 12.20 -5.82
N ILE A 70 8.29 11.29 -5.85
CA ILE A 70 9.24 11.06 -4.76
C ILE A 70 10.64 10.76 -5.25
N ALA A 71 11.64 11.19 -4.49
CA ALA A 71 13.05 10.94 -4.75
C ALA A 71 13.79 10.44 -3.49
N VAL A 72 14.95 9.83 -3.70
CA VAL A 72 15.88 9.54 -2.60
C VAL A 72 16.33 10.85 -1.96
N GLY A 73 16.21 10.94 -0.66
CA GLY A 73 16.49 12.16 0.10
C GLY A 73 15.25 12.93 0.54
N ASP A 74 14.09 12.66 -0.07
CA ASP A 74 12.85 13.29 0.33
C ASP A 74 12.42 12.86 1.74
N GLU A 75 11.75 13.75 2.43
CA GLU A 75 11.19 13.53 3.75
C GLU A 75 9.74 13.07 3.61
N ILE A 76 9.38 12.01 4.32
CA ILE A 76 8.02 11.47 4.39
C ILE A 76 7.58 11.36 5.84
N GLU A 77 6.27 11.43 6.07
CA GLU A 77 5.67 11.11 7.35
C GLU A 77 5.36 9.62 7.42
N LEU A 78 5.81 8.95 8.49
CA LEU A 78 5.50 7.54 8.75
C LEU A 78 4.21 7.40 9.53
N THR A 79 3.44 6.35 9.25
CA THR A 79 2.16 6.10 9.92
C THR A 79 2.07 4.70 10.51
N SER A 80 1.32 4.58 11.60
CA SER A 80 0.92 3.29 12.18
C SER A 80 -0.21 2.64 11.39
N THR A 81 -0.62 1.43 11.80
CA THR A 81 -1.77 0.71 11.25
C THR A 81 -3.08 1.49 11.41
N GLU A 82 -3.20 2.29 12.46
CA GLU A 82 -4.35 3.16 12.72
C GLU A 82 -4.25 4.51 11.99
N GLY A 83 -3.18 4.73 11.21
CA GLY A 83 -2.92 5.97 10.49
C GLY A 83 -2.39 7.12 11.36
N MET A 84 -1.98 6.84 12.60
CA MET A 84 -1.36 7.85 13.46
C MET A 84 0.05 8.16 13.00
N SER A 85 0.47 9.42 13.12
CA SER A 85 1.83 9.87 12.82
C SER A 85 2.84 9.23 13.79
N LEU A 86 3.89 8.66 13.25
CA LEU A 86 5.05 8.11 13.98
C LEU A 86 6.29 9.00 13.84
N GLY A 87 6.15 10.13 13.15
CA GLY A 87 7.23 11.06 12.87
C GLY A 87 7.69 11.02 11.42
N LYS A 88 8.70 11.83 11.11
CA LYS A 88 9.26 11.97 9.77
C LYS A 88 10.48 11.10 9.58
N ALA A 89 10.69 10.66 8.33
CA ALA A 89 11.88 9.92 7.94
C ALA A 89 12.31 10.28 6.52
N THR A 90 13.62 10.16 6.27
CA THR A 90 14.18 10.42 4.94
C THR A 90 14.26 9.13 4.13
N ILE A 91 13.84 9.17 2.87
CA ILE A 91 13.96 8.05 1.94
C ILE A 91 15.43 7.78 1.64
N LYS A 92 15.90 6.59 2.01
CA LYS A 92 17.28 6.14 1.75
C LYS A 92 17.44 5.47 0.40
N THR A 93 16.46 4.68 -0.01
CA THR A 93 16.47 3.98 -1.31
C THR A 93 15.06 3.80 -1.85
N ILE A 94 14.96 3.82 -3.18
CA ILE A 94 13.76 3.46 -3.94
C ILE A 94 14.15 2.32 -4.87
N LYS A 95 13.44 1.19 -4.81
CA LYS A 95 13.75 0.00 -5.62
C LYS A 95 12.48 -0.59 -6.22
N LYS A 96 12.60 -1.11 -7.46
CA LYS A 96 11.59 -1.97 -8.08
C LYS A 96 12.14 -3.40 -8.18
N ILE A 97 11.30 -4.40 -7.94
CA ILE A 97 11.70 -5.80 -8.06
C ILE A 97 11.39 -6.29 -9.47
N LYS A 98 12.44 -6.70 -10.19
CA LYS A 98 12.30 -7.26 -11.54
C LYS A 98 11.43 -8.53 -11.51
N GLY A 99 10.51 -8.64 -12.47
CA GLY A 99 9.61 -9.81 -12.60
C GLY A 99 8.30 -9.70 -11.84
N TYR A 100 8.06 -8.62 -11.10
CA TYR A 100 6.76 -8.31 -10.52
C TYR A 100 6.18 -7.10 -11.25
N ALA A 101 5.16 -7.37 -12.08
CA ALA A 101 4.60 -6.40 -13.05
C ALA A 101 3.74 -5.28 -12.41
N ASN A 102 3.52 -5.33 -11.11
CA ASN A 102 2.49 -4.51 -10.46
C ASN A 102 2.90 -3.06 -10.19
N GLY A 103 4.06 -2.64 -10.66
CA GLY A 103 4.47 -1.25 -10.47
C GLY A 103 4.88 -0.85 -9.05
N THR A 104 4.74 -1.75 -8.06
CA THR A 104 5.08 -1.47 -6.65
C THR A 104 6.56 -1.13 -6.50
N SER A 105 6.83 0.07 -6.02
CA SER A 105 8.15 0.50 -5.59
C SER A 105 8.37 0.14 -4.13
N LEU A 106 9.61 -0.17 -3.75
CA LEU A 106 10.00 -0.40 -2.37
C LEU A 106 10.78 0.81 -1.87
N LEU A 107 10.22 1.51 -0.90
CA LEU A 107 10.88 2.61 -0.21
C LEU A 107 11.56 2.08 1.04
N THR A 108 12.82 2.46 1.26
CA THR A 108 13.52 2.11 2.49
C THR A 108 13.87 3.38 3.25
N VAL A 109 13.51 3.40 4.52
CA VAL A 109 13.80 4.46 5.48
C VAL A 109 14.60 3.90 6.67
N GLU A 110 15.32 4.75 7.35
CA GLU A 110 15.98 4.44 8.63
C GLU A 110 15.16 5.08 9.76
N VAL A 111 14.82 4.30 10.77
CA VAL A 111 13.96 4.76 11.87
C VAL A 111 14.46 4.28 13.22
N PRO A 112 14.16 4.98 14.32
CA PRO A 112 14.45 4.50 15.67
C PRO A 112 13.83 3.12 15.92
N ARG A 113 14.53 2.28 16.68
CA ARG A 113 14.12 0.91 16.99
C ARG A 113 12.72 0.82 17.59
N GLU A 114 12.36 1.80 18.41
CA GLU A 114 11.12 1.86 19.18
C GLU A 114 9.89 1.91 18.27
N ILE A 115 10.00 2.60 17.13
CA ILE A 115 8.88 2.76 16.19
C ILE A 115 8.96 1.80 15.00
N ALA A 116 10.09 1.13 14.78
CA ALA A 116 10.33 0.36 13.55
C ALA A 116 9.27 -0.70 13.24
N LYS A 117 8.71 -1.36 14.26
CA LYS A 117 7.66 -2.37 14.13
C LYS A 117 6.25 -1.77 14.04
N LEU A 118 6.09 -0.51 14.38
CA LEU A 118 4.81 0.19 14.31
C LEU A 118 4.56 0.79 12.93
N VAL A 119 5.63 0.99 12.15
CA VAL A 119 5.54 1.57 10.82
C VAL A 119 4.79 0.63 9.89
N SER A 120 3.63 1.08 9.40
CA SER A 120 2.76 0.32 8.50
C SER A 120 2.49 1.03 7.18
N GLY A 121 2.67 2.35 7.14
CA GLY A 121 2.41 3.16 5.98
C GLY A 121 3.21 4.46 5.96
N LEU A 122 2.93 5.29 4.98
CA LEU A 122 3.53 6.60 4.83
C LEU A 122 2.54 7.61 4.26
N ARG A 123 2.80 8.89 4.53
CA ARG A 123 2.17 10.04 3.83
C ARG A 123 3.27 10.87 3.19
N LEU A 124 3.00 11.37 2.00
CA LEU A 124 3.86 12.37 1.38
C LEU A 124 3.67 13.70 2.11
N ILE A 125 4.79 14.35 2.42
CA ILE A 125 4.75 15.72 2.96
C ILE A 125 4.63 16.62 1.74
N GLU A 126 3.47 17.20 1.53
CA GLU A 126 3.27 18.19 0.49
C GLU A 126 4.11 19.42 0.82
N THR A 127 5.12 19.67 0.00
CA THR A 127 6.03 20.84 0.15
C THR A 127 5.46 22.11 -0.46
N THR A 128 4.33 22.00 -1.14
CA THR A 128 3.55 23.13 -1.68
C THR A 128 2.22 23.22 -0.95
N GLU A 129 1.80 24.45 -0.62
CA GLU A 129 0.40 24.70 -0.29
C GLU A 129 -0.45 24.01 -1.36
N PRO A 130 -1.49 23.25 -0.99
CA PRO A 130 -2.35 22.63 -1.97
C PRO A 130 -2.81 23.77 -2.89
N THR A 131 -2.32 23.78 -4.13
CA THR A 131 -3.03 24.53 -5.15
C THR A 131 -4.47 24.06 -5.02
N PRO A 132 -5.44 24.96 -4.80
CA PRO A 132 -6.82 24.55 -4.79
C PRO A 132 -6.98 23.72 -6.06
N PHE A 133 -7.12 22.41 -5.90
CA PHE A 133 -7.50 21.57 -7.02
C PHE A 133 -8.88 22.12 -7.34
N GLU A 134 -8.92 23.06 -8.28
CA GLU A 134 -10.16 23.33 -8.97
C GLU A 134 -10.51 22.00 -9.62
N TYR A 135 -11.24 21.16 -8.87
CA TYR A 135 -12.11 20.22 -9.52
C TYR A 135 -12.98 21.12 -10.41
N GLU A 136 -12.65 21.23 -11.68
CA GLU A 136 -13.72 21.32 -12.64
C GLU A 136 -14.54 20.07 -12.34
N THR A 137 -15.44 20.23 -11.39
CA THR A 137 -16.51 19.29 -11.17
C THR A 137 -17.26 19.31 -12.49
N GLU A 138 -16.87 18.43 -13.42
CA GLU A 138 -17.85 17.92 -14.35
C GLU A 138 -18.99 17.52 -13.42
N HIS A 139 -20.03 18.34 -13.40
CA HIS A 139 -21.18 18.11 -12.54
C HIS A 139 -21.54 16.65 -12.66
N PRO A 140 -21.75 15.89 -11.56
CA PRO A 140 -22.06 14.44 -11.63
C PRO A 140 -23.24 14.14 -12.55
N GLU A 141 -24.08 15.13 -12.82
CA GLU A 141 -25.16 15.11 -13.79
C GLU A 141 -24.68 15.01 -15.24
N ASN A 142 -23.45 15.42 -15.55
CA ASN A 142 -22.88 15.42 -16.90
C ASN A 142 -22.06 14.16 -17.22
N LEU A 143 -21.88 13.24 -16.26
CA LEU A 143 -21.22 11.95 -16.55
C LEU A 143 -22.07 11.13 -17.53
N ALA A 144 -21.45 10.66 -18.61
CA ALA A 144 -22.09 9.73 -19.54
C ALA A 144 -22.55 8.46 -18.79
N ASP A 145 -23.66 7.88 -19.19
CA ASP A 145 -24.23 6.70 -18.53
C ASP A 145 -23.28 5.49 -18.59
N GLU A 146 -22.39 5.43 -19.58
CA GLU A 146 -21.38 4.40 -19.78
C GLU A 146 -20.12 4.61 -18.91
N ALA A 147 -19.98 5.78 -18.23
CA ALA A 147 -18.83 6.06 -17.40
C ALA A 147 -18.77 5.12 -16.19
N TYR A 148 -17.65 4.40 -16.03
CA TYR A 148 -17.44 3.52 -14.88
C TYR A 148 -17.16 4.33 -13.62
N ILE A 149 -18.01 4.17 -12.62
CA ILE A 149 -17.84 4.78 -11.28
C ILE A 149 -17.06 3.83 -10.37
N CYS A 150 -17.31 2.53 -10.46
CA CYS A 150 -16.53 1.52 -9.74
C CYS A 150 -15.88 0.56 -10.75
N ARG A 151 -14.54 0.58 -10.80
CA ARG A 151 -13.79 -0.28 -11.73
C ARG A 151 -13.72 -1.73 -11.29
N CYS A 152 -13.76 -2.01 -9.98
CA CYS A 152 -13.71 -3.38 -9.45
C CYS A 152 -15.02 -4.13 -9.72
N GLU A 153 -16.17 -3.49 -9.55
CA GLU A 153 -17.49 -4.08 -9.76
C GLU A 153 -18.06 -3.72 -11.15
N ARG A 154 -17.31 -2.92 -11.94
CA ARG A 154 -17.73 -2.45 -13.28
C ARG A 154 -19.07 -1.72 -13.30
N VAL A 155 -19.42 -1.05 -12.20
CA VAL A 155 -20.67 -0.30 -12.08
C VAL A 155 -20.56 1.03 -12.82
N THR A 156 -21.52 1.32 -13.67
CA THR A 156 -21.60 2.54 -14.48
C THR A 156 -22.46 3.63 -13.82
N ALA A 157 -22.30 4.87 -14.28
CA ALA A 157 -23.12 6.00 -13.84
C ALA A 157 -24.60 5.78 -14.14
N GLY A 158 -24.92 5.19 -15.31
CA GLY A 158 -26.27 4.85 -15.72
C GLY A 158 -26.95 3.84 -14.79
N GLU A 159 -26.25 2.77 -14.41
CA GLU A 159 -26.76 1.77 -13.46
C GLU A 159 -27.04 2.39 -12.09
N ILE A 160 -26.14 3.23 -11.58
CA ILE A 160 -26.35 3.94 -10.32
C ILE A 160 -27.58 4.84 -10.39
N ARG A 161 -27.72 5.63 -11.46
CA ARG A 161 -28.90 6.49 -11.66
C ARG A 161 -30.21 5.69 -11.74
N ALA A 162 -30.19 4.53 -12.40
CA ALA A 162 -31.35 3.64 -12.49
C ALA A 162 -31.74 3.11 -11.10
N LEU A 163 -30.77 2.67 -10.30
CA LEU A 163 -31.00 2.19 -8.93
C LEU A 163 -31.54 3.29 -8.02
N ILE A 164 -30.99 4.50 -8.09
CA ILE A 164 -31.49 5.65 -7.34
C ILE A 164 -32.94 5.97 -7.72
N ARG A 165 -33.29 5.92 -9.03
CA ARG A 165 -34.67 6.14 -9.49
C ARG A 165 -35.62 5.05 -9.00
N SER A 166 -35.15 3.82 -8.84
CA SER A 166 -35.94 2.70 -8.26
C SER A 166 -36.08 2.78 -6.74
N GLY A 167 -35.45 3.77 -6.08
CA GLY A 167 -35.58 4.01 -4.65
C GLY A 167 -34.43 3.45 -3.79
N VAL A 168 -33.39 2.86 -4.39
CA VAL A 168 -32.22 2.42 -3.66
C VAL A 168 -31.44 3.65 -3.17
N ARG A 169 -31.15 3.69 -1.87
CA ARG A 169 -30.45 4.82 -1.23
C ARG A 169 -29.21 4.39 -0.43
N ASP A 170 -28.95 3.09 -0.34
CA ASP A 170 -27.79 2.55 0.35
C ASP A 170 -26.71 2.15 -0.67
N ILE A 171 -25.51 2.69 -0.50
CA ILE A 171 -24.37 2.41 -1.38
C ILE A 171 -23.97 0.91 -1.36
N ASN A 172 -24.23 0.21 -0.25
CA ASN A 172 -23.94 -1.22 -0.16
C ASN A 172 -24.93 -2.05 -1.01
N GLN A 173 -26.17 -1.57 -1.15
CA GLN A 173 -27.14 -2.19 -2.07
C GLN A 173 -26.77 -1.95 -3.53
N ILE A 174 -26.17 -0.81 -3.86
CA ILE A 174 -25.66 -0.51 -5.19
C ILE A 174 -24.50 -1.44 -5.59
N LYS A 175 -23.68 -1.86 -4.63
CA LYS A 175 -22.55 -2.78 -4.86
C LYS A 175 -22.95 -4.26 -4.97
N ALA A 176 -24.17 -4.61 -4.64
CA ALA A 176 -24.66 -5.99 -4.58
C ALA A 176 -25.41 -6.44 -5.86
N VAL A 177 -25.40 -5.63 -6.93
CA VAL A 177 -26.10 -5.89 -8.20
C VAL A 177 -25.21 -6.49 -9.28
#